data_da07a2d45ccc7561a5fa286b7538cdc8
#
_entry.id   da07a2d45ccc7561a5fa286b7538cdc8
#
_cell.length_a   1.000
_cell.length_b   1.000
_cell.length_c   1.000
_cell.angle_alpha   90.00
_cell.angle_beta   90.00
_cell.angle_gamma   90.00
#
_symmetry.space_group_name_H-M   'P 1'
#
loop_
_entity.id
_entity.type
_entity.pdbx_description
1 polymer ?
#
loop_
_entity_poly.entity_id
_entity_poly.type
_entity_poly.pdbx_seq_one_letter_code
_entity_poly.pdbx_strand_id
1 'polypeptide(L)'
;MSRTVRAGALAAVALLLAATTAACGDKEKGEGSSPGKAAVSASPGADGGEPPSLPAALTGQKPRWKECGAPAAALGSTGRAPGARWQCATVEAPLDYADPDGDTLGIALIRARATGRGERIGSLLLNFGGPGNSGVASLPGWGTVFDDLNSRYDLVGFDPRGVAGSSGVVCRDSEAMEAAASRLDHTPDDTAEEKAFLADAKDFAAGCERRSGAVLPHVGTESAARDLDLLRAVLGDDKLHYLGFSYGTRLGAVYAHLFPQRVGRLVLDAVSDPSADDVRHARNQTTGFQRALDNYLADCAAQGAACPAGGDPAAGAEKIAGLLRRLDRDPLPASGGRELTESLARTGIVRALYTEQLWEQLTGALREAFEAGTGSRLLALADAYNDRDENGRYSSQSHSQRAISCADSADRMSLGEARELLPEFRELSPVFGEFLAWDLAGWCAGWPVREDAGRPEVSAEGADPILVIGTTGDPATPYEGAKIMADGLGEGVGVHLTYDGEGHGAYSSGNACMKETVDAYFLDGEVPEDGTTCS
;
A
#
# COMPACT_ATOMS: atom_id res chain seq x y z
N MET A 1 6.05 60.99 13.35
CA MET A 1 5.15 61.34 14.47
C MET A 1 4.70 60.02 15.07
N SER A 2 5.39 59.59 16.02
CA SER A 2 5.27 59.73 17.49
C SER A 2 4.22 58.83 18.08
N ARG A 3 4.71 57.76 18.71
CA ARG A 3 4.55 57.36 20.14
C ARG A 3 3.15 56.87 20.51
N THR A 4 2.96 55.81 21.24
CA THR A 4 3.54 55.38 22.54
C THR A 4 3.26 53.94 22.86
N VAL A 5 4.25 53.32 23.41
CA VAL A 5 4.37 52.11 24.25
C VAL A 5 3.47 52.16 25.47
N ARG A 6 2.93 51.03 25.92
CA ARG A 6 2.85 50.67 27.35
C ARG A 6 2.84 49.17 27.58
N ALA A 7 3.75 48.81 28.42
CA ALA A 7 4.04 47.50 28.99
C ALA A 7 3.33 47.32 30.36
N GLY A 8 3.33 46.13 30.87
CA GLY A 8 3.06 45.75 32.28
C GLY A 8 2.01 44.66 32.36
N ALA A 9 2.10 43.63 33.18
CA ALA A 9 3.11 43.15 34.13
C ALA A 9 2.84 41.69 34.43
N LEU A 10 3.90 40.99 34.80
CA LEU A 10 3.98 39.64 35.37
C LEU A 10 3.16 39.47 36.68
N ALA A 11 2.61 38.27 36.90
CA ALA A 11 2.49 37.71 38.24
C ALA A 11 2.64 36.19 38.19
N ALA A 12 3.75 35.69 38.71
CA ALA A 12 3.99 34.30 39.06
C ALA A 12 3.44 34.05 40.47
N VAL A 13 2.84 32.87 40.68
CA VAL A 13 2.70 32.31 42.05
C VAL A 13 3.06 30.83 41.97
N ALA A 14 4.04 30.49 42.79
CA ALA A 14 4.59 29.14 42.98
C ALA A 14 4.11 28.53 44.30
N LEU A 15 4.24 27.20 44.36
CA LEU A 15 4.36 26.32 45.56
C LEU A 15 3.09 25.96 46.35
N LEU A 16 2.86 24.63 46.49
CA LEU A 16 3.28 23.87 47.70
C LEU A 16 3.05 22.35 47.53
N LEU A 17 4.10 21.63 47.87
CA LEU A 17 4.12 20.17 48.09
C LEU A 17 3.35 19.81 49.40
N ALA A 18 2.75 18.62 49.43
CA ALA A 18 2.68 17.81 50.65
C ALA A 18 2.58 16.33 50.30
N ALA A 19 3.61 15.61 50.65
CA ALA A 19 3.64 14.16 50.73
C ALA A 19 3.13 13.70 52.09
N THR A 20 2.39 12.59 52.17
CA THR A 20 2.30 11.76 53.36
C THR A 20 2.23 10.28 52.99
N THR A 21 3.01 9.54 53.76
CA THR A 21 3.33 8.11 53.69
C THR A 21 2.43 7.26 54.59
N ALA A 22 2.40 5.95 54.26
CA ALA A 22 2.23 4.77 55.14
C ALA A 22 0.81 4.46 55.64
N ALA A 23 0.35 3.24 55.87
CA ALA A 23 0.99 1.92 56.07
C ALA A 23 -0.09 0.82 56.04
N CYS A 24 0.39 -0.39 55.82
CA CYS A 24 -0.09 -1.75 56.08
C CYS A 24 -1.37 -2.02 56.91
N GLY A 25 -2.10 -3.08 56.51
CA GLY A 25 -3.06 -3.79 57.38
C GLY A 25 -3.74 -4.98 56.69
N ASP A 26 -3.49 -6.13 57.24
CA ASP A 26 -3.73 -7.55 56.89
C ASP A 26 -5.19 -8.05 56.76
N LYS A 27 -5.33 -9.13 55.93
CA LYS A 27 -6.16 -10.37 56.04
C LYS A 27 -7.72 -10.28 56.19
N GLU A 28 -8.49 -10.97 55.40
CA GLU A 28 -8.87 -12.40 55.47
C GLU A 28 -9.86 -12.83 54.34
N LYS A 29 -9.66 -14.07 53.93
CA LYS A 29 -10.43 -15.09 53.21
C LYS A 29 -11.90 -14.90 52.83
N GLY A 30 -12.22 -15.35 51.60
CA GLY A 30 -13.56 -15.77 51.15
C GLY A 30 -13.50 -16.48 49.79
N GLU A 31 -13.66 -17.80 49.80
CA GLU A 31 -13.68 -18.68 48.61
C GLU A 31 -14.89 -18.46 47.70
N GLY A 32 -14.70 -18.56 46.38
CA GLY A 32 -15.80 -18.58 45.40
C GLY A 32 -15.30 -18.88 43.99
N SER A 33 -15.21 -20.15 43.64
CA SER A 33 -14.78 -20.65 42.33
C SER A 33 -15.77 -20.36 41.21
N SER A 34 -15.31 -19.86 40.07
CA SER A 34 -15.90 -20.12 38.73
C SER A 34 -14.87 -19.87 37.63
N PRO A 35 -14.91 -20.60 36.50
CA PRO A 35 -13.73 -20.88 35.68
C PRO A 35 -13.38 -19.71 34.76
N GLY A 36 -12.11 -19.31 34.83
CA GLY A 36 -11.53 -18.26 34.02
C GLY A 36 -11.30 -18.70 32.57
N LYS A 37 -11.70 -17.83 31.66
CA LYS A 37 -11.13 -17.77 30.33
C LYS A 37 -9.67 -17.35 30.47
N ALA A 38 -8.78 -18.20 29.98
CA ALA A 38 -7.38 -17.88 29.88
C ALA A 38 -7.18 -16.77 28.83
N ALA A 39 -6.90 -15.55 29.30
CA ALA A 39 -6.31 -14.53 28.48
C ALA A 39 -4.80 -14.84 28.39
N VAL A 40 -4.36 -15.28 27.24
CA VAL A 40 -2.93 -15.37 26.93
C VAL A 40 -2.44 -13.94 26.69
N SER A 41 -1.86 -13.35 27.73
CA SER A 41 -1.10 -12.11 27.63
C SER A 41 0.34 -12.51 27.31
N ALA A 42 0.71 -12.45 26.06
CA ALA A 42 2.10 -12.48 25.64
C ALA A 42 2.52 -11.04 25.35
N SER A 43 3.22 -10.41 26.28
CA SER A 43 4.03 -9.24 25.99
C SER A 43 5.34 -9.72 25.37
N PRO A 44 5.71 -9.29 24.17
CA PRO A 44 7.07 -9.44 23.69
C PRO A 44 7.94 -8.42 24.44
N GLY A 45 8.82 -8.91 25.29
CA GLY A 45 9.91 -8.11 25.85
C GLY A 45 10.85 -7.68 24.73
N ALA A 46 11.26 -6.42 24.76
CA ALA A 46 12.38 -5.90 24.00
C ALA A 46 13.70 -6.51 24.54
N ASP A 47 13.97 -7.73 24.13
CA ASP A 47 15.29 -8.34 24.20
C ASP A 47 15.74 -8.59 22.75
N GLY A 48 16.78 -7.88 22.30
CA GLY A 48 17.43 -8.05 20.99
C GLY A 48 18.05 -9.44 20.82
N GLY A 49 17.25 -10.48 20.92
CA GLY A 49 17.60 -11.85 20.60
C GLY A 49 17.48 -12.07 19.08
N GLU A 50 18.52 -12.60 18.47
CA GLU A 50 18.49 -13.09 17.10
C GLU A 50 17.23 -13.98 16.92
N PRO A 51 16.41 -13.74 15.87
CA PRO A 51 15.20 -14.51 15.67
C PRO A 51 15.52 -16.02 15.61
N PRO A 52 14.62 -16.90 16.08
CA PRO A 52 14.87 -18.33 16.10
C PRO A 52 15.28 -18.81 14.70
N SER A 53 16.36 -19.59 14.64
CA SER A 53 16.86 -20.13 13.38
C SER A 53 15.79 -21.00 12.73
N LEU A 54 15.50 -20.75 11.45
CA LEU A 54 14.52 -21.56 10.72
C LEU A 54 14.97 -23.01 10.60
N PRO A 55 14.04 -23.99 10.66
CA PRO A 55 14.32 -25.38 10.42
C PRO A 55 15.06 -25.61 9.11
N ALA A 56 16.06 -26.50 9.10
CA ALA A 56 16.83 -26.85 7.92
C ALA A 56 15.92 -27.39 6.78
N ALA A 57 14.77 -27.95 7.10
CA ALA A 57 13.77 -28.37 6.12
C ALA A 57 13.24 -27.19 5.30
N LEU A 58 13.08 -26.00 5.91
CA LEU A 58 12.62 -24.80 5.25
C LEU A 58 13.75 -24.09 4.48
N THR A 59 14.89 -23.87 5.09
CA THR A 59 16.02 -23.18 4.45
C THR A 59 16.74 -24.02 3.38
N GLY A 60 16.66 -25.35 3.47
CA GLY A 60 17.25 -26.28 2.51
C GLY A 60 16.38 -26.65 1.31
N GLN A 61 15.20 -26.05 1.17
CA GLN A 61 14.28 -26.31 0.07
C GLN A 61 14.94 -26.05 -1.29
N LYS A 62 14.51 -26.79 -2.30
CA LYS A 62 14.86 -26.56 -3.70
C LYS A 62 13.59 -26.34 -4.49
N PRO A 63 13.27 -25.10 -4.91
CA PRO A 63 12.04 -24.81 -5.63
C PRO A 63 11.92 -25.67 -6.89
N ARG A 64 10.78 -26.32 -7.05
CA ARG A 64 10.50 -27.17 -8.22
C ARG A 64 9.87 -26.33 -9.31
N TRP A 65 10.74 -25.70 -10.09
CA TRP A 65 10.32 -24.86 -11.20
C TRP A 65 9.68 -25.67 -12.32
N LYS A 66 8.49 -25.25 -12.74
CA LYS A 66 7.72 -25.80 -13.86
C LYS A 66 7.20 -24.65 -14.72
N GLU A 67 6.81 -24.92 -15.95
CA GLU A 67 6.10 -23.94 -16.77
C GLU A 67 4.83 -23.46 -16.04
N CYS A 68 4.58 -22.14 -16.07
CA CYS A 68 3.41 -21.58 -15.41
C CYS A 68 2.15 -21.96 -16.16
N GLY A 69 1.15 -22.45 -15.44
CA GLY A 69 -0.22 -22.58 -15.92
C GLY A 69 -0.88 -21.20 -16.10
N ALA A 70 -2.09 -21.19 -16.66
CA ALA A 70 -2.92 -20.03 -16.61
C ALA A 70 -3.23 -19.70 -15.13
N PRO A 71 -3.09 -18.43 -14.70
CA PRO A 71 -3.47 -18.04 -13.34
C PRO A 71 -4.97 -18.33 -13.11
N ALA A 72 -5.33 -18.63 -11.86
CA ALA A 72 -6.74 -18.79 -11.52
C ALA A 72 -7.50 -17.48 -11.78
N ALA A 73 -8.70 -17.56 -12.29
CA ALA A 73 -9.51 -16.37 -12.61
C ALA A 73 -9.76 -15.43 -11.41
N ALA A 74 -9.71 -15.97 -10.19
CA ALA A 74 -9.79 -15.20 -8.95
C ALA A 74 -8.58 -14.29 -8.68
N LEU A 75 -7.54 -14.35 -9.50
CA LEU A 75 -6.29 -13.59 -9.34
C LEU A 75 -6.17 -12.39 -10.29
N GLY A 76 -7.27 -11.93 -10.88
CA GLY A 76 -7.27 -10.74 -11.76
C GLY A 76 -6.49 -10.91 -13.07
N SER A 77 -6.26 -12.14 -13.51
CA SER A 77 -5.48 -12.43 -14.70
C SER A 77 -6.34 -12.60 -15.94
N THR A 78 -5.73 -12.39 -17.11
CA THR A 78 -6.37 -12.62 -18.41
C THR A 78 -6.73 -14.08 -18.70
N GLY A 79 -6.51 -15.00 -17.77
CA GLY A 79 -6.76 -16.43 -17.93
C GLY A 79 -5.83 -17.13 -18.92
N ARG A 80 -4.75 -16.47 -19.36
CA ARG A 80 -3.74 -17.05 -20.25
C ARG A 80 -2.46 -17.39 -19.49
N ALA A 81 -1.85 -18.51 -19.84
CA ALA A 81 -0.51 -18.81 -19.35
C ALA A 81 0.49 -17.74 -19.86
N PRO A 82 1.44 -17.29 -19.02
CA PRO A 82 2.35 -16.20 -19.37
C PRO A 82 3.38 -16.57 -20.43
N GLY A 83 3.46 -17.85 -20.82
CA GLY A 83 4.35 -18.35 -21.86
C GLY A 83 5.63 -19.01 -21.34
N ALA A 84 6.37 -19.65 -22.23
CA ALA A 84 7.52 -20.51 -21.92
C ALA A 84 8.73 -19.80 -21.27
N ARG A 85 8.81 -18.47 -21.34
CA ARG A 85 9.82 -17.66 -20.61
C ARG A 85 9.67 -17.83 -19.10
N TRP A 86 8.44 -18.08 -18.62
CA TRP A 86 8.07 -17.99 -17.23
C TRP A 86 7.96 -19.37 -16.58
N GLN A 87 8.58 -19.50 -15.41
CA GLN A 87 8.54 -20.70 -14.59
C GLN A 87 7.95 -20.36 -13.22
N CYS A 88 7.06 -21.21 -12.73
CA CYS A 88 6.42 -21.08 -11.44
C CYS A 88 6.90 -22.15 -10.46
N ALA A 89 6.94 -21.80 -9.19
CA ALA A 89 7.25 -22.69 -8.06
C ALA A 89 6.51 -22.25 -6.82
N THR A 90 6.55 -23.08 -5.78
CA THR A 90 6.10 -22.74 -4.43
C THR A 90 7.20 -23.07 -3.44
N VAL A 91 7.39 -22.22 -2.44
CA VAL A 91 8.30 -22.39 -1.31
C VAL A 91 7.48 -22.39 -0.04
N GLU A 92 7.70 -23.37 0.83
CA GLU A 92 7.03 -23.41 2.15
C GLU A 92 7.71 -22.44 3.11
N ALA A 93 6.90 -21.65 3.81
CA ALA A 93 7.32 -20.77 4.89
C ALA A 93 6.56 -21.11 6.17
N PRO A 94 7.07 -20.81 7.36
CA PRO A 94 6.29 -20.97 8.59
C PRO A 94 5.01 -20.12 8.50
N LEU A 95 3.89 -20.64 8.95
CA LEU A 95 2.70 -19.83 9.14
C LEU A 95 2.99 -18.75 10.20
N ASP A 96 3.56 -19.17 11.32
CA ASP A 96 3.99 -18.31 12.42
C ASP A 96 5.52 -18.38 12.61
N TYR A 97 6.20 -17.25 12.48
CA TYR A 97 7.65 -17.18 12.73
C TYR A 97 8.04 -17.30 14.21
N ALA A 98 7.08 -17.16 15.14
CA ALA A 98 7.30 -17.47 16.55
C ALA A 98 7.26 -18.98 16.84
N ASP A 99 6.62 -19.77 15.97
CA ASP A 99 6.57 -21.25 16.02
C ASP A 99 6.99 -21.84 14.65
N PRO A 100 8.27 -21.76 14.28
CA PRO A 100 8.72 -22.13 12.93
C PRO A 100 8.69 -23.64 12.64
N ASP A 101 8.49 -24.48 13.64
CA ASP A 101 8.28 -25.92 13.52
C ASP A 101 6.80 -26.33 13.41
N GLY A 102 5.88 -25.34 13.50
CA GLY A 102 4.43 -25.52 13.41
C GLY A 102 3.91 -25.63 11.98
N ASP A 103 2.70 -25.09 11.75
CA ASP A 103 2.06 -25.10 10.43
C ASP A 103 2.85 -24.24 9.42
N THR A 104 2.74 -24.59 8.14
CA THR A 104 3.38 -23.85 7.04
C THR A 104 2.34 -23.29 6.07
N LEU A 105 2.76 -22.30 5.29
CA LEU A 105 2.05 -21.80 4.12
C LEU A 105 2.98 -21.77 2.89
N GLY A 106 2.40 -21.94 1.69
CA GLY A 106 3.17 -21.89 0.47
C GLY A 106 3.27 -20.47 -0.07
N ILE A 107 4.50 -20.01 -0.35
CA ILE A 107 4.77 -18.75 -1.06
C ILE A 107 4.88 -19.05 -2.55
N ALA A 108 3.98 -18.50 -3.34
CA ALA A 108 3.94 -18.65 -4.79
C ALA A 108 4.98 -17.75 -5.47
N LEU A 109 5.72 -18.31 -6.41
CA LEU A 109 6.80 -17.66 -7.15
C LEU A 109 6.60 -17.78 -8.65
N ILE A 110 7.01 -16.75 -9.38
CA ILE A 110 7.24 -16.78 -10.83
C ILE A 110 8.64 -16.25 -11.11
N ARG A 111 9.32 -16.82 -12.12
CA ARG A 111 10.62 -16.28 -12.57
C ARG A 111 10.77 -16.28 -14.07
N ALA A 112 11.57 -15.32 -14.56
CA ALA A 112 12.26 -15.39 -15.84
C ALA A 112 13.77 -15.51 -15.57
N ARG A 113 14.43 -16.53 -16.14
CA ARG A 113 15.87 -16.69 -15.97
C ARG A 113 16.64 -15.59 -16.67
N ALA A 114 17.82 -15.25 -16.14
CA ALA A 114 18.77 -14.37 -16.78
C ALA A 114 19.06 -14.81 -18.22
N THR A 115 19.04 -13.86 -19.15
CA THR A 115 19.13 -14.12 -20.60
C THR A 115 20.49 -13.78 -21.20
N GLY A 116 21.30 -12.97 -20.51
CA GLY A 116 22.60 -12.49 -21.01
C GLY A 116 23.69 -13.54 -20.95
N ARG A 117 24.80 -13.26 -21.65
CA ARG A 117 25.99 -14.11 -21.66
C ARG A 117 26.98 -13.83 -20.52
N GLY A 118 26.72 -12.77 -19.73
CA GLY A 118 27.53 -12.42 -18.56
C GLY A 118 27.26 -13.34 -17.37
N GLU A 119 28.09 -13.24 -16.34
CA GLU A 119 27.86 -13.94 -15.09
C GLU A 119 26.54 -13.46 -14.43
N ARG A 120 25.73 -14.42 -13.99
CA ARG A 120 24.51 -14.14 -13.25
C ARG A 120 24.86 -13.47 -11.92
N ILE A 121 24.24 -12.33 -11.62
CA ILE A 121 24.45 -11.63 -10.34
C ILE A 121 23.67 -12.31 -9.22
N GLY A 122 22.38 -12.62 -9.44
CA GLY A 122 21.51 -13.20 -8.44
C GLY A 122 20.06 -13.24 -8.89
N SER A 123 19.15 -13.40 -7.94
CA SER A 123 17.71 -13.22 -8.13
C SER A 123 17.34 -11.78 -7.75
N LEU A 124 16.63 -11.07 -8.63
CA LEU A 124 16.00 -9.78 -8.33
C LEU A 124 14.54 -10.04 -7.97
N LEU A 125 14.20 -9.89 -6.70
CA LEU A 125 12.83 -10.02 -6.22
C LEU A 125 12.09 -8.70 -6.47
N LEU A 126 10.87 -8.80 -7.03
CA LEU A 126 10.03 -7.66 -7.41
C LEU A 126 8.72 -7.69 -6.64
N ASN A 127 8.37 -6.55 -6.01
CA ASN A 127 7.09 -6.35 -5.34
C ASN A 127 6.39 -5.11 -5.90
N PHE A 128 5.17 -5.29 -6.39
CA PHE A 128 4.37 -4.26 -7.08
C PHE A 128 3.44 -3.48 -6.13
N GLY A 129 3.65 -3.59 -4.84
CA GLY A 129 2.94 -2.79 -3.83
C GLY A 129 1.51 -3.22 -3.56
N GLY A 130 0.66 -2.28 -3.38
CA GLY A 130 -0.71 -2.42 -2.94
C GLY A 130 -0.88 -1.90 -1.50
N PRO A 131 -0.73 -2.73 -0.43
CA PRO A 131 -0.40 -4.16 -0.40
C PRO A 131 -1.44 -5.01 -1.14
N GLY A 132 -1.12 -6.29 -1.37
CA GLY A 132 -2.07 -7.23 -1.97
C GLY A 132 -1.91 -7.47 -3.47
N ASN A 133 -1.02 -6.76 -4.16
CA ASN A 133 -0.71 -7.05 -5.55
C ASN A 133 0.05 -8.38 -5.68
N SER A 134 -0.42 -9.22 -6.60
CA SER A 134 0.25 -10.48 -6.94
C SER A 134 1.47 -10.23 -7.81
N GLY A 135 2.66 -10.54 -7.31
CA GLY A 135 3.89 -10.50 -8.10
C GLY A 135 3.91 -11.56 -9.20
N VAL A 136 3.26 -12.70 -8.94
CA VAL A 136 3.13 -13.79 -9.92
C VAL A 136 2.27 -13.38 -11.11
N ALA A 137 1.18 -12.64 -10.89
CA ALA A 137 0.31 -12.16 -11.95
C ALA A 137 0.88 -10.92 -12.66
N SER A 138 1.52 -10.01 -11.92
CA SER A 138 1.98 -8.71 -12.43
C SER A 138 3.26 -8.82 -13.27
N LEU A 139 4.26 -9.55 -12.81
CA LEU A 139 5.59 -9.57 -13.44
C LEU A 139 5.58 -9.91 -14.94
N PRO A 140 4.76 -10.85 -15.45
CA PRO A 140 4.72 -11.12 -16.88
C PRO A 140 4.28 -9.92 -17.72
N GLY A 141 3.34 -9.11 -17.23
CA GLY A 141 2.87 -7.90 -17.91
C GLY A 141 3.91 -6.77 -17.93
N TRP A 142 4.77 -6.73 -16.93
CA TRP A 142 5.83 -5.73 -16.78
C TRP A 142 7.19 -6.21 -17.29
N GLY A 143 7.30 -7.46 -17.77
CA GLY A 143 8.56 -8.12 -18.04
C GLY A 143 9.48 -7.38 -19.02
N THR A 144 8.94 -6.59 -19.96
CA THR A 144 9.75 -5.81 -20.90
C THR A 144 10.39 -4.56 -20.26
N VAL A 145 9.81 -4.04 -19.17
CA VAL A 145 10.39 -2.92 -18.41
C VAL A 145 11.73 -3.33 -17.79
N PHE A 146 11.86 -4.61 -17.41
CA PHE A 146 13.02 -5.17 -16.72
C PHE A 146 13.96 -5.97 -17.62
N ASP A 147 13.87 -5.86 -18.97
CA ASP A 147 14.67 -6.67 -19.88
C ASP A 147 16.18 -6.43 -19.73
N ASP A 148 16.61 -5.19 -19.44
CA ASP A 148 18.02 -4.88 -19.20
C ASP A 148 18.51 -5.57 -17.92
N LEU A 149 17.75 -5.53 -16.84
CA LEU A 149 18.04 -6.23 -15.58
C LEU A 149 18.00 -7.74 -15.75
N ASN A 150 17.10 -8.27 -16.59
CA ASN A 150 17.03 -9.71 -16.91
C ASN A 150 18.26 -10.21 -17.68
N SER A 151 19.10 -9.32 -18.19
CA SER A 151 20.39 -9.73 -18.78
C SER A 151 21.33 -10.41 -17.76
N ARG A 152 21.26 -10.01 -16.49
CA ARG A 152 22.17 -10.47 -15.42
C ARG A 152 21.46 -11.03 -14.20
N TYR A 153 20.16 -10.75 -13.99
CA TYR A 153 19.34 -11.26 -12.90
C TYR A 153 18.30 -12.26 -13.37
N ASP A 154 18.06 -13.30 -12.57
CA ASP A 154 16.77 -13.98 -12.63
C ASP A 154 15.71 -13.00 -12.05
N LEU A 155 14.74 -12.59 -12.87
CA LEU A 155 13.63 -11.79 -12.36
C LEU A 155 12.67 -12.70 -11.60
N VAL A 156 12.35 -12.37 -10.35
CA VAL A 156 11.48 -13.19 -9.49
C VAL A 156 10.34 -12.33 -8.96
N GLY A 157 9.12 -12.63 -9.39
CA GLY A 157 7.89 -12.15 -8.74
C GLY A 157 7.43 -13.16 -7.68
N PHE A 158 6.85 -12.67 -6.63
CA PHE A 158 6.26 -13.51 -5.58
C PHE A 158 4.94 -12.92 -5.10
N ASP A 159 4.07 -13.78 -4.63
CA ASP A 159 2.89 -13.35 -3.90
C ASP A 159 3.25 -13.33 -2.41
N PRO A 160 3.22 -12.18 -1.73
CA PRO A 160 3.40 -12.16 -0.28
C PRO A 160 2.36 -13.04 0.42
N ARG A 161 2.63 -13.48 1.64
CA ARG A 161 1.66 -14.22 2.48
C ARG A 161 0.32 -13.48 2.55
N GLY A 162 -0.78 -14.20 2.45
CA GLY A 162 -2.11 -13.63 2.39
C GLY A 162 -2.50 -13.05 1.02
N VAL A 163 -1.64 -13.15 -0.01
CA VAL A 163 -1.89 -12.63 -1.35
C VAL A 163 -2.05 -13.79 -2.34
N ALA A 164 -3.09 -13.76 -3.13
CA ALA A 164 -3.30 -14.59 -4.31
C ALA A 164 -2.90 -16.09 -4.11
N GLY A 165 -1.83 -16.55 -4.73
CA GLY A 165 -1.34 -17.92 -4.66
C GLY A 165 -0.69 -18.30 -3.33
N SER A 166 -0.44 -17.34 -2.44
CA SER A 166 0.17 -17.53 -1.11
C SER A 166 -0.85 -17.44 0.01
N SER A 167 -1.81 -18.37 0.02
CA SER A 167 -2.93 -18.38 0.98
C SER A 167 -3.74 -17.08 0.95
N GLY A 168 -4.04 -16.58 -0.25
CA GLY A 168 -4.72 -15.32 -0.48
C GLY A 168 -5.98 -15.14 0.36
N VAL A 169 -6.08 -14.00 1.04
CA VAL A 169 -7.22 -13.67 1.89
C VAL A 169 -8.48 -13.50 1.02
N VAL A 170 -9.56 -14.13 1.44
CA VAL A 170 -10.90 -14.01 0.83
C VAL A 170 -11.89 -13.57 1.89
N CYS A 171 -12.61 -12.48 1.63
CA CYS A 171 -13.59 -11.90 2.56
C CYS A 171 -15.01 -12.02 2.03
N ARG A 172 -15.21 -11.69 0.74
CA ARG A 172 -16.49 -11.70 0.04
C ARG A 172 -16.35 -12.39 -1.32
N ASP A 173 -17.45 -12.80 -1.91
CA ASP A 173 -17.52 -13.16 -3.33
C ASP A 173 -17.76 -11.93 -4.21
N SER A 174 -17.64 -12.12 -5.52
CA SER A 174 -17.78 -11.03 -6.50
C SER A 174 -19.17 -10.38 -6.50
N GLU A 175 -20.23 -11.13 -6.20
CA GLU A 175 -21.59 -10.58 -6.12
C GLU A 175 -21.70 -9.60 -4.92
N ALA A 176 -21.18 -9.97 -3.76
CA ALA A 176 -21.16 -9.10 -2.59
C ALA A 176 -20.24 -7.89 -2.77
N MET A 177 -19.11 -8.03 -3.51
CA MET A 177 -18.24 -6.91 -3.88
C MET A 177 -18.96 -5.93 -4.82
N GLU A 178 -19.63 -6.42 -5.87
CA GLU A 178 -20.41 -5.59 -6.79
C GLU A 178 -21.56 -4.87 -6.07
N ALA A 179 -22.24 -5.56 -5.14
CA ALA A 179 -23.32 -4.97 -4.35
C ALA A 179 -22.82 -3.82 -3.45
N ALA A 180 -21.65 -3.99 -2.81
CA ALA A 180 -21.03 -2.94 -2.02
C ALA A 180 -20.60 -1.76 -2.91
N ALA A 181 -19.88 -2.01 -4.00
CA ALA A 181 -19.40 -0.97 -4.91
C ALA A 181 -20.53 -0.13 -5.56
N SER A 182 -21.71 -0.73 -5.75
CA SER A 182 -22.84 -0.09 -6.42
C SER A 182 -23.84 0.57 -5.49
N ARG A 183 -23.83 0.26 -4.19
CA ARG A 183 -24.90 0.67 -3.26
C ARG A 183 -24.40 1.35 -2.00
N LEU A 184 -23.15 1.16 -1.63
CA LEU A 184 -22.60 1.74 -0.42
C LEU A 184 -22.18 3.16 -0.68
N ASP A 185 -22.67 4.08 0.13
CA ASP A 185 -22.12 5.42 0.22
C ASP A 185 -20.85 5.40 1.06
N HIS A 186 -19.73 5.82 0.45
CA HIS A 186 -18.43 5.93 1.09
C HIS A 186 -18.14 7.34 1.63
N THR A 187 -19.07 8.26 1.45
CA THR A 187 -19.02 9.64 1.97
C THR A 187 -20.32 9.99 2.70
N PRO A 188 -20.73 9.17 3.70
CA PRO A 188 -22.03 9.27 4.33
C PRO A 188 -22.32 10.68 4.84
N ASP A 189 -23.49 11.23 4.50
CA ASP A 189 -23.92 12.56 4.89
C ASP A 189 -25.05 12.56 5.93
N ASP A 190 -25.62 11.37 6.22
CA ASP A 190 -26.60 11.19 7.29
C ASP A 190 -26.30 9.99 8.22
N THR A 191 -27.03 9.93 9.35
CA THR A 191 -26.82 8.86 10.36
C THR A 191 -27.19 7.45 9.87
N ALA A 192 -28.05 7.30 8.87
CA ALA A 192 -28.43 6.00 8.35
C ALA A 192 -27.31 5.46 7.43
N GLU A 193 -26.75 6.31 6.61
CA GLU A 193 -25.60 6.03 5.75
C GLU A 193 -24.34 5.71 6.56
N GLU A 194 -24.03 6.50 7.60
CA GLU A 194 -22.94 6.19 8.54
C GLU A 194 -23.07 4.80 9.17
N LYS A 195 -24.30 4.42 9.54
CA LYS A 195 -24.55 3.07 10.09
C LYS A 195 -24.38 1.99 9.04
N ALA A 196 -24.84 2.24 7.81
CA ALA A 196 -24.70 1.31 6.69
C ALA A 196 -23.22 1.12 6.32
N PHE A 197 -22.46 2.21 6.23
CA PHE A 197 -21.02 2.23 6.00
C PHE A 197 -20.25 1.40 7.04
N LEU A 198 -20.49 1.65 8.32
CA LEU A 198 -19.83 0.92 9.40
C LEU A 198 -20.27 -0.57 9.46
N ALA A 199 -21.54 -0.85 9.14
CA ALA A 199 -22.06 -2.22 9.10
C ALA A 199 -21.43 -3.02 7.98
N ASP A 200 -21.27 -2.43 6.79
CA ASP A 200 -20.58 -3.05 5.66
C ASP A 200 -19.12 -3.34 5.97
N ALA A 201 -18.41 -2.38 6.57
CA ALA A 201 -17.02 -2.54 6.98
C ALA A 201 -16.84 -3.71 7.95
N LYS A 202 -17.73 -3.83 8.95
CA LYS A 202 -17.72 -4.94 9.92
C LYS A 202 -18.11 -6.28 9.31
N ASP A 203 -19.07 -6.30 8.37
CA ASP A 203 -19.43 -7.52 7.66
C ASP A 203 -18.29 -8.03 6.78
N PHE A 204 -17.58 -7.11 6.14
CA PHE A 204 -16.35 -7.44 5.38
C PHE A 204 -15.31 -8.11 6.30
N ALA A 205 -14.98 -7.48 7.44
CA ALA A 205 -14.03 -8.02 8.41
C ALA A 205 -14.44 -9.40 8.95
N ALA A 206 -15.72 -9.55 9.32
CA ALA A 206 -16.26 -10.86 9.75
C ALA A 206 -16.23 -11.90 8.62
N GLY A 207 -16.39 -11.48 7.36
CA GLY A 207 -16.23 -12.34 6.19
C GLY A 207 -14.81 -12.85 6.03
N CYS A 208 -13.81 -11.98 6.23
CA CYS A 208 -12.40 -12.36 6.24
C CYS A 208 -12.09 -13.38 7.34
N GLU A 209 -12.57 -13.14 8.56
CA GLU A 209 -12.39 -14.05 9.69
C GLU A 209 -12.97 -15.44 9.40
N ARG A 210 -14.19 -15.51 8.87
CA ARG A 210 -14.84 -16.78 8.56
C ARG A 210 -14.15 -17.58 7.45
N ARG A 211 -13.59 -16.90 6.44
CA ARG A 211 -13.05 -17.55 5.23
C ARG A 211 -11.54 -17.73 5.25
N SER A 212 -10.84 -16.90 5.99
CA SER A 212 -9.36 -16.83 6.00
C SER A 212 -8.76 -16.66 7.40
N GLY A 213 -9.55 -16.92 8.47
CA GLY A 213 -9.17 -16.60 9.85
C GLY A 213 -7.82 -17.18 10.30
N ALA A 214 -7.44 -18.36 9.81
CA ALA A 214 -6.18 -18.99 10.17
C ALA A 214 -4.93 -18.20 9.69
N VAL A 215 -5.03 -17.48 8.56
CA VAL A 215 -3.89 -16.74 8.01
C VAL A 215 -3.85 -15.27 8.46
N LEU A 216 -4.99 -14.70 8.87
CA LEU A 216 -5.11 -13.26 9.19
C LEU A 216 -4.10 -12.77 10.24
N PRO A 217 -3.78 -13.52 11.33
CA PRO A 217 -2.79 -13.06 12.32
C PRO A 217 -1.36 -13.00 11.77
N HIS A 218 -1.10 -13.58 10.60
CA HIS A 218 0.25 -13.82 10.12
C HIS A 218 0.57 -13.10 8.80
N VAL A 219 -0.32 -12.20 8.32
CA VAL A 219 -0.15 -11.51 7.02
C VAL A 219 0.62 -10.19 7.12
N GLY A 220 1.01 -9.75 8.32
CA GLY A 220 1.71 -8.48 8.55
C GLY A 220 3.05 -8.39 7.81
N THR A 221 3.49 -7.15 7.61
CA THR A 221 4.70 -6.81 6.84
C THR A 221 5.97 -7.42 7.43
N GLU A 222 6.10 -7.53 8.76
CA GLU A 222 7.28 -8.15 9.37
C GLU A 222 7.41 -9.63 8.99
N SER A 223 6.31 -10.39 9.03
CA SER A 223 6.32 -11.78 8.59
C SER A 223 6.64 -11.92 7.10
N ALA A 224 6.12 -11.02 6.25
CA ALA A 224 6.45 -10.98 4.84
C ALA A 224 7.94 -10.62 4.57
N ALA A 225 8.54 -9.77 5.39
CA ALA A 225 9.97 -9.46 5.34
C ALA A 225 10.84 -10.67 5.71
N ARG A 226 10.41 -11.48 6.67
CA ARG A 226 11.06 -12.75 6.99
C ARG A 226 10.91 -13.78 5.87
N ASP A 227 9.79 -13.77 5.15
CA ASP A 227 9.64 -14.57 3.93
C ASP A 227 10.66 -14.16 2.87
N LEU A 228 10.96 -12.87 2.68
CA LEU A 228 11.99 -12.41 1.75
C LEU A 228 13.37 -13.01 2.08
N ASP A 229 13.73 -13.10 3.36
CA ASP A 229 15.01 -13.72 3.75
C ASP A 229 15.02 -15.23 3.51
N LEU A 230 13.91 -15.91 3.77
CA LEU A 230 13.77 -17.32 3.42
C LEU A 230 13.89 -17.52 1.90
N LEU A 231 13.20 -16.70 1.09
CA LEU A 231 13.28 -16.77 -0.37
C LEU A 231 14.70 -16.52 -0.87
N ARG A 232 15.41 -15.51 -0.35
CA ARG A 232 16.82 -15.26 -0.65
C ARG A 232 17.65 -16.53 -0.44
N ALA A 233 17.54 -17.15 0.73
CA ALA A 233 18.30 -18.35 1.08
C ALA A 233 17.96 -19.54 0.18
N VAL A 234 16.67 -19.78 -0.08
CA VAL A 234 16.18 -20.89 -0.91
C VAL A 234 16.55 -20.71 -2.40
N LEU A 235 16.62 -19.48 -2.88
CA LEU A 235 17.08 -19.15 -4.22
C LEU A 235 18.60 -19.25 -4.36
N GLY A 236 19.33 -19.32 -3.23
CA GLY A 236 20.78 -19.52 -3.17
C GLY A 236 21.59 -18.22 -3.27
N ASP A 237 20.99 -17.10 -2.91
CA ASP A 237 21.63 -15.79 -2.96
C ASP A 237 22.14 -15.41 -1.55
N ASP A 238 23.38 -14.92 -1.44
CA ASP A 238 23.99 -14.48 -0.17
C ASP A 238 23.35 -13.20 0.36
N LYS A 239 22.97 -12.29 -0.53
CA LYS A 239 22.31 -11.02 -0.25
C LYS A 239 21.04 -10.88 -1.07
N LEU A 240 20.05 -10.18 -0.52
CA LEU A 240 18.80 -9.87 -1.22
C LEU A 240 19.00 -8.74 -2.23
N HIS A 241 18.65 -9.00 -3.49
CA HIS A 241 18.43 -7.94 -4.48
C HIS A 241 16.93 -7.75 -4.65
N TYR A 242 16.46 -6.51 -4.52
CA TYR A 242 15.03 -6.23 -4.43
C TYR A 242 14.67 -4.89 -5.06
N LEU A 243 13.55 -4.87 -5.77
CA LEU A 243 12.91 -3.66 -6.26
C LEU A 243 11.45 -3.66 -5.78
N GLY A 244 11.13 -2.72 -4.90
CA GLY A 244 9.80 -2.56 -4.33
C GLY A 244 9.16 -1.24 -4.73
N PHE A 245 7.91 -1.32 -5.18
CA PHE A 245 7.09 -0.16 -5.50
C PHE A 245 6.02 0.08 -4.43
N SER A 246 5.75 1.35 -4.09
CA SER A 246 4.65 1.72 -3.19
C SER A 246 4.76 1.00 -1.83
N TYR A 247 3.75 0.23 -1.41
CA TYR A 247 3.86 -0.63 -0.22
C TYR A 247 5.11 -1.54 -0.23
N GLY A 248 5.58 -1.95 -1.40
CA GLY A 248 6.82 -2.71 -1.52
C GLY A 248 8.05 -1.98 -0.95
N THR A 249 8.01 -0.66 -0.86
CA THR A 249 9.05 0.15 -0.22
C THR A 249 9.05 -0.04 1.30
N ARG A 250 7.87 -0.10 1.93
CA ARG A 250 7.73 -0.44 3.35
C ARG A 250 8.24 -1.86 3.62
N LEU A 251 7.87 -2.83 2.79
CA LEU A 251 8.33 -4.21 2.92
C LEU A 251 9.85 -4.31 2.79
N GLY A 252 10.45 -3.62 1.81
CA GLY A 252 11.91 -3.58 1.62
C GLY A 252 12.66 -2.90 2.76
N ALA A 253 12.11 -1.81 3.30
CA ALA A 253 12.69 -1.10 4.44
C ALA A 253 12.64 -1.93 5.74
N VAL A 254 11.51 -2.59 6.04
CA VAL A 254 11.39 -3.53 7.16
C VAL A 254 12.36 -4.71 7.00
N TYR A 255 12.53 -5.23 5.78
CA TYR A 255 13.55 -6.24 5.52
C TYR A 255 14.96 -5.73 5.83
N ALA A 256 15.31 -4.52 5.38
CA ALA A 256 16.62 -3.94 5.61
C ALA A 256 16.88 -3.69 7.11
N HIS A 257 15.85 -3.31 7.87
CA HIS A 257 15.93 -3.20 9.32
C HIS A 257 16.22 -4.56 10.00
N LEU A 258 15.45 -5.59 9.64
CA LEU A 258 15.59 -6.92 10.25
C LEU A 258 16.88 -7.63 9.85
N PHE A 259 17.38 -7.39 8.64
CA PHE A 259 18.52 -8.13 8.07
C PHE A 259 19.54 -7.21 7.36
N PRO A 260 20.07 -6.18 8.03
CA PRO A 260 20.92 -5.17 7.37
C PRO A 260 22.15 -5.79 6.68
N GLN A 261 22.75 -6.85 7.26
CA GLN A 261 23.91 -7.51 6.69
C GLN A 261 23.59 -8.39 5.45
N ARG A 262 22.30 -8.63 5.17
CA ARG A 262 21.82 -9.43 4.04
C ARG A 262 21.25 -8.57 2.92
N VAL A 263 21.28 -7.25 3.06
CA VAL A 263 20.93 -6.30 2.00
C VAL A 263 22.00 -6.37 0.91
N GLY A 264 21.55 -6.56 -0.33
CA GLY A 264 22.37 -6.43 -1.54
C GLY A 264 22.06 -5.12 -2.25
N ARG A 265 21.63 -5.19 -3.51
CA ARG A 265 21.15 -4.01 -4.26
C ARG A 265 19.65 -3.89 -4.09
N LEU A 266 19.22 -2.84 -3.40
CA LEU A 266 17.85 -2.64 -2.98
C LEU A 266 17.37 -1.27 -3.45
N VAL A 267 16.22 -1.23 -4.14
CA VAL A 267 15.60 0.01 -4.65
C VAL A 267 14.17 0.09 -4.14
N LEU A 268 13.84 1.24 -3.57
CA LEU A 268 12.53 1.59 -3.05
C LEU A 268 11.98 2.74 -3.90
N ASP A 269 10.98 2.45 -4.75
CA ASP A 269 10.41 3.41 -5.70
C ASP A 269 8.96 3.75 -5.34
N ALA A 270 8.57 5.02 -5.39
CA ALA A 270 7.28 5.53 -4.94
C ALA A 270 7.04 5.27 -3.44
N VAL A 271 7.79 5.94 -2.62
CA VAL A 271 8.03 5.59 -1.22
C VAL A 271 6.93 6.07 -0.28
N SER A 272 6.36 5.13 0.49
CA SER A 272 5.49 5.47 1.63
C SER A 272 6.28 6.08 2.78
N ASP A 273 5.79 7.17 3.39
CA ASP A 273 6.36 7.77 4.60
C ASP A 273 6.34 6.77 5.76
N PRO A 274 7.50 6.27 6.25
CA PRO A 274 7.54 5.27 7.32
C PRO A 274 7.16 5.86 8.68
N SER A 275 7.19 7.18 8.83
CA SER A 275 6.87 7.88 10.08
C SER A 275 5.39 8.23 10.23
N ALA A 276 4.58 8.01 9.17
CA ALA A 276 3.17 8.37 9.18
C ALA A 276 2.34 7.35 9.98
N ASP A 277 1.47 7.87 10.86
CA ASP A 277 0.31 7.15 11.35
C ASP A 277 -0.80 7.15 10.29
N ASP A 278 -1.90 6.45 10.54
CA ASP A 278 -2.99 6.32 9.58
C ASP A 278 -3.59 7.68 9.18
N VAL A 279 -3.75 8.62 10.13
CA VAL A 279 -4.27 9.97 9.86
C VAL A 279 -3.31 10.76 8.99
N ARG A 280 -2.03 10.75 9.32
CA ARG A 280 -1.00 11.43 8.52
C ARG A 280 -0.88 10.80 7.13
N HIS A 281 -0.97 9.48 7.04
CA HIS A 281 -0.98 8.78 5.75
C HIS A 281 -2.17 9.23 4.89
N ALA A 282 -3.38 9.27 5.44
CA ALA A 282 -4.57 9.76 4.74
C ALA A 282 -4.44 11.23 4.32
N ARG A 283 -3.87 12.11 5.17
CA ARG A 283 -3.57 13.50 4.79
C ARG A 283 -2.59 13.57 3.61
N ASN A 284 -1.50 12.82 3.69
CA ASN A 284 -0.49 12.77 2.64
C ASN A 284 -1.13 12.34 1.32
N GLN A 285 -1.94 11.28 1.31
CA GLN A 285 -2.66 10.83 0.12
C GLN A 285 -3.68 11.88 -0.37
N THR A 286 -4.45 12.52 0.52
CA THR A 286 -5.39 13.58 0.13
C THR A 286 -4.67 14.70 -0.61
N THR A 287 -3.54 15.16 -0.07
CA THR A 287 -2.72 16.22 -0.68
C THR A 287 -2.07 15.78 -1.98
N GLY A 288 -1.57 14.54 -2.03
CA GLY A 288 -0.94 13.98 -3.23
C GLY A 288 -1.92 13.84 -4.39
N PHE A 289 -3.10 13.27 -4.15
CA PHE A 289 -4.14 13.16 -5.17
C PHE A 289 -4.69 14.52 -5.60
N GLN A 290 -4.80 15.50 -4.69
CA GLN A 290 -5.20 16.86 -5.07
C GLN A 290 -4.13 17.50 -5.96
N ARG A 291 -2.85 17.39 -5.61
CA ARG A 291 -1.71 17.88 -6.44
C ARG A 291 -1.76 17.28 -7.85
N ALA A 292 -1.90 15.96 -7.95
CA ALA A 292 -1.98 15.28 -9.25
C ALA A 292 -3.22 15.69 -10.06
N LEU A 293 -4.35 15.94 -9.39
CA LEU A 293 -5.54 16.48 -10.04
C LEU A 293 -5.31 17.90 -10.56
N ASP A 294 -4.66 18.75 -9.78
CA ASP A 294 -4.34 20.13 -10.17
C ASP A 294 -3.39 20.15 -11.39
N ASN A 295 -2.38 19.27 -11.40
CA ASN A 295 -1.45 19.10 -12.51
C ASN A 295 -2.18 18.60 -13.78
N TYR A 296 -3.02 17.58 -13.64
CA TYR A 296 -3.90 17.13 -14.73
C TYR A 296 -4.80 18.24 -15.26
N LEU A 297 -5.42 19.03 -14.38
CA LEU A 297 -6.31 20.12 -14.77
C LEU A 297 -5.56 21.25 -15.46
N ALA A 298 -4.30 21.51 -15.07
CA ALA A 298 -3.45 22.48 -15.75
C ALA A 298 -3.09 22.03 -17.18
N ASP A 299 -2.72 20.75 -17.35
CA ASP A 299 -2.50 20.15 -18.68
C ASP A 299 -3.78 20.19 -19.53
N CYS A 300 -4.91 19.78 -18.97
CA CYS A 300 -6.20 19.81 -19.63
C CYS A 300 -6.56 21.23 -20.08
N ALA A 301 -6.42 22.24 -19.20
CA ALA A 301 -6.69 23.65 -19.49
C ALA A 301 -5.82 24.20 -20.63
N ALA A 302 -4.56 23.75 -20.74
CA ALA A 302 -3.69 24.13 -21.85
C ALA A 302 -4.21 23.65 -23.21
N GLN A 303 -5.08 22.65 -23.27
CA GLN A 303 -5.76 22.17 -24.47
C GLN A 303 -6.96 23.06 -24.87
N GLY A 304 -7.27 24.11 -24.11
CA GLY A 304 -8.32 25.08 -24.39
C GLY A 304 -9.72 24.48 -24.40
N ALA A 305 -10.49 24.71 -25.47
CA ALA A 305 -11.87 24.24 -25.59
C ALA A 305 -12.01 22.71 -25.60
N ALA A 306 -10.91 21.97 -25.71
CA ALA A 306 -10.93 20.51 -25.63
C ALA A 306 -10.99 20.00 -24.19
N CYS A 307 -10.69 20.83 -23.19
CA CYS A 307 -10.80 20.47 -21.77
C CYS A 307 -12.25 20.52 -21.28
N PRO A 308 -12.87 19.40 -20.89
CA PRO A 308 -14.25 19.39 -20.41
C PRO A 308 -14.39 20.02 -19.01
N ALA A 309 -13.30 20.15 -18.26
CA ALA A 309 -13.27 20.81 -16.96
C ALA A 309 -13.23 22.35 -17.08
N GLY A 310 -12.84 22.87 -18.25
CA GLY A 310 -12.70 24.32 -18.50
C GLY A 310 -11.25 24.78 -18.51
N GLY A 311 -11.03 26.10 -18.65
CA GLY A 311 -9.70 26.69 -18.75
C GLY A 311 -9.09 27.17 -17.43
N ASP A 312 -9.76 26.98 -16.31
CA ASP A 312 -9.29 27.33 -14.96
C ASP A 312 -9.24 26.05 -14.11
N PRO A 313 -8.02 25.62 -13.66
CA PRO A 313 -7.87 24.39 -12.88
C PRO A 313 -8.71 24.37 -11.59
N ALA A 314 -8.77 25.48 -10.85
CA ALA A 314 -9.53 25.54 -9.60
C ALA A 314 -11.06 25.37 -9.84
N ALA A 315 -11.58 26.07 -10.88
CA ALA A 315 -12.98 25.88 -11.30
C ALA A 315 -13.23 24.48 -11.85
N GLY A 316 -12.21 23.85 -12.46
CA GLY A 316 -12.23 22.47 -12.92
C GLY A 316 -12.37 21.47 -11.78
N ALA A 317 -11.60 21.63 -10.71
CA ALA A 317 -11.70 20.81 -9.49
C ALA A 317 -13.10 20.91 -8.85
N GLU A 318 -13.63 22.12 -8.73
CA GLU A 318 -14.99 22.35 -8.22
C GLU A 318 -16.07 21.73 -9.14
N LYS A 319 -15.87 21.75 -10.44
CA LYS A 319 -16.77 21.10 -11.40
C LYS A 319 -16.79 19.59 -11.21
N ILE A 320 -15.64 18.98 -10.96
CA ILE A 320 -15.51 17.55 -10.67
C ILE A 320 -16.16 17.23 -9.31
N ALA A 321 -15.88 18.00 -8.28
CA ALA A 321 -16.52 17.85 -6.97
C ALA A 321 -18.06 18.00 -7.09
N GLY A 322 -18.55 18.93 -7.92
CA GLY A 322 -19.96 19.09 -8.24
C GLY A 322 -20.56 17.88 -8.98
N LEU A 323 -19.79 17.19 -9.83
CA LEU A 323 -20.19 15.93 -10.45
C LEU A 323 -20.36 14.84 -9.38
N LEU A 324 -19.39 14.68 -8.49
CA LEU A 324 -19.43 13.68 -7.42
C LEU A 324 -20.65 13.88 -6.53
N ARG A 325 -20.87 15.10 -6.01
CA ARG A 325 -22.08 15.44 -5.22
C ARG A 325 -23.41 15.21 -5.96
N ARG A 326 -23.44 15.26 -7.29
CA ARG A 326 -24.63 14.91 -8.08
C ARG A 326 -24.79 13.39 -8.16
N LEU A 327 -23.68 12.65 -8.39
CA LEU A 327 -23.67 11.20 -8.51
C LEU A 327 -24.04 10.49 -7.20
N ASP A 328 -23.79 11.11 -6.09
CA ASP A 328 -24.22 10.67 -4.78
C ASP A 328 -25.75 10.49 -4.71
N ARG A 329 -26.52 11.43 -5.28
CA ARG A 329 -27.98 11.39 -5.32
C ARG A 329 -28.57 10.73 -6.57
N ASP A 330 -27.94 10.96 -7.72
CA ASP A 330 -28.43 10.56 -9.05
C ASP A 330 -27.30 9.93 -9.85
N PRO A 331 -27.02 8.62 -9.69
CA PRO A 331 -26.01 7.90 -10.47
C PRO A 331 -26.26 7.98 -11.97
N LEU A 332 -25.19 8.03 -12.77
CA LEU A 332 -25.31 8.05 -14.23
C LEU A 332 -25.42 6.64 -14.81
N PRO A 333 -26.26 6.45 -15.86
CA PRO A 333 -26.30 5.18 -16.57
C PRO A 333 -24.94 4.88 -17.21
N ALA A 334 -24.52 3.62 -17.16
CA ALA A 334 -23.26 3.15 -17.71
C ALA A 334 -23.41 1.85 -18.49
N SER A 335 -22.32 1.34 -19.05
CA SER A 335 -22.31 0.11 -19.84
C SER A 335 -22.73 -1.12 -19.02
N GLY A 336 -23.33 -2.10 -19.73
CA GLY A 336 -23.75 -3.36 -19.11
C GLY A 336 -24.97 -3.26 -18.19
N GLY A 337 -25.73 -2.16 -18.24
CA GLY A 337 -26.87 -1.92 -17.36
C GLY A 337 -26.48 -1.55 -15.93
N ARG A 338 -25.22 -1.17 -15.72
CA ARG A 338 -24.67 -0.67 -14.45
C ARG A 338 -24.86 0.84 -14.35
N GLU A 339 -24.56 1.36 -13.19
CA GLU A 339 -24.58 2.78 -12.89
C GLU A 339 -23.21 3.25 -12.40
N LEU A 340 -22.84 4.47 -12.74
CA LEU A 340 -21.70 5.16 -12.20
C LEU A 340 -22.13 5.92 -10.95
N THR A 341 -21.80 5.38 -9.79
CA THR A 341 -22.01 6.05 -8.49
C THR A 341 -20.90 7.06 -8.22
N GLU A 342 -21.05 7.88 -7.18
CA GLU A 342 -20.03 8.79 -6.69
C GLU A 342 -18.72 8.06 -6.41
N SER A 343 -18.78 6.98 -5.63
CA SER A 343 -17.62 6.18 -5.24
C SER A 343 -16.89 5.60 -6.46
N LEU A 344 -17.61 5.02 -7.41
CA LEU A 344 -17.01 4.49 -8.64
C LEU A 344 -16.43 5.59 -9.52
N ALA A 345 -17.06 6.77 -9.60
CA ALA A 345 -16.52 7.91 -10.33
C ALA A 345 -15.20 8.40 -9.73
N ARG A 346 -15.14 8.55 -8.40
CA ARG A 346 -13.92 8.92 -7.67
C ARG A 346 -12.81 7.89 -7.89
N THR A 347 -13.13 6.59 -7.80
CA THR A 347 -12.18 5.50 -8.06
C THR A 347 -11.63 5.56 -9.48
N GLY A 348 -12.48 5.85 -10.48
CA GLY A 348 -12.04 6.01 -11.87
C GLY A 348 -11.11 7.21 -12.07
N ILE A 349 -11.36 8.33 -11.36
CA ILE A 349 -10.47 9.50 -11.36
C ILE A 349 -9.14 9.14 -10.69
N VAL A 350 -9.17 8.54 -9.51
CA VAL A 350 -7.98 8.05 -8.80
C VAL A 350 -7.14 7.17 -9.72
N ARG A 351 -7.74 6.18 -10.40
CA ARG A 351 -7.02 5.30 -11.34
C ARG A 351 -6.25 6.06 -12.41
N ALA A 352 -6.86 7.10 -12.96
CA ALA A 352 -6.24 7.88 -14.03
C ALA A 352 -5.12 8.80 -13.54
N LEU A 353 -5.14 9.22 -12.29
CA LEU A 353 -4.10 10.08 -11.70
C LEU A 353 -2.81 9.31 -11.35
N TYR A 354 -2.84 8.00 -11.30
CA TYR A 354 -1.62 7.19 -11.08
C TYR A 354 -0.58 7.31 -12.20
N THR A 355 -0.98 7.78 -13.38
CA THR A 355 -0.05 7.89 -14.52
C THR A 355 -0.57 8.88 -15.56
N GLU A 356 0.33 9.74 -16.03
CA GLU A 356 0.04 10.75 -17.07
C GLU A 356 -0.49 10.12 -18.37
N GLN A 357 -0.09 8.88 -18.70
CA GLN A 357 -0.57 8.13 -19.86
C GLN A 357 -2.10 7.89 -19.87
N LEU A 358 -2.77 8.03 -18.73
CA LEU A 358 -4.22 7.90 -18.61
C LEU A 358 -4.97 9.24 -18.62
N TRP A 359 -4.29 10.37 -18.66
CA TRP A 359 -4.92 11.71 -18.61
C TRP A 359 -5.84 11.97 -19.80
N GLU A 360 -5.46 11.54 -21.01
CA GLU A 360 -6.34 11.62 -22.18
C GLU A 360 -7.62 10.78 -21.98
N GLN A 361 -7.51 9.61 -21.39
CA GLN A 361 -8.67 8.76 -21.08
C GLN A 361 -9.57 9.42 -20.03
N LEU A 362 -8.99 10.04 -18.99
CA LEU A 362 -9.73 10.81 -17.98
C LEU A 362 -10.47 11.99 -18.62
N THR A 363 -9.80 12.75 -19.50
CA THR A 363 -10.42 13.85 -20.25
C THR A 363 -11.64 13.37 -21.06
N GLY A 364 -11.49 12.24 -21.74
CA GLY A 364 -12.59 11.62 -22.49
C GLY A 364 -13.73 11.14 -21.58
N ALA A 365 -13.41 10.60 -20.41
CA ALA A 365 -14.37 10.10 -19.45
C ALA A 365 -15.14 11.24 -18.74
N LEU A 366 -14.45 12.31 -18.37
CA LEU A 366 -15.10 13.51 -17.81
C LEU A 366 -16.01 14.21 -18.84
N ARG A 367 -15.58 14.26 -20.10
CA ARG A 367 -16.45 14.80 -21.18
C ARG A 367 -17.73 13.99 -21.32
N GLU A 368 -17.63 12.67 -21.33
CA GLU A 368 -18.81 11.79 -21.38
C GLU A 368 -19.76 12.08 -20.20
N ALA A 369 -19.23 12.17 -18.96
CA ALA A 369 -20.05 12.41 -17.79
C ALA A 369 -20.70 13.80 -17.76
N PHE A 370 -19.99 14.85 -18.23
CA PHE A 370 -20.50 16.22 -18.21
C PHE A 370 -21.47 16.53 -19.36
N GLU A 371 -21.20 15.99 -20.56
CA GLU A 371 -21.89 16.40 -21.78
C GLU A 371 -22.91 15.36 -22.27
N ALA A 372 -22.56 14.06 -22.17
CA ALA A 372 -23.46 12.99 -22.61
C ALA A 372 -24.36 12.45 -21.48
N GLY A 373 -24.04 12.72 -20.23
CA GLY A 373 -24.80 12.22 -19.07
C GLY A 373 -24.73 10.70 -18.91
N THR A 374 -23.61 10.07 -19.33
CA THR A 374 -23.32 8.65 -19.13
C THR A 374 -21.95 8.48 -18.49
N GLY A 375 -21.72 7.36 -17.80
CA GLY A 375 -20.54 7.14 -16.97
C GLY A 375 -19.67 5.95 -17.37
N SER A 376 -19.82 5.41 -18.58
CA SER A 376 -19.19 4.14 -18.97
C SER A 376 -17.67 4.17 -18.93
N ARG A 377 -17.04 5.29 -19.30
CA ARG A 377 -15.57 5.40 -19.32
C ARG A 377 -14.98 5.56 -17.93
N LEU A 378 -15.61 6.35 -17.04
CA LEU A 378 -15.19 6.43 -15.63
C LEU A 378 -15.39 5.09 -14.94
N LEU A 379 -16.50 4.39 -15.22
CA LEU A 379 -16.74 3.05 -14.69
C LEU A 379 -15.68 2.04 -15.16
N ALA A 380 -15.25 2.10 -16.41
CA ALA A 380 -14.18 1.23 -16.90
C ALA A 380 -12.82 1.48 -16.21
N LEU A 381 -12.51 2.75 -15.91
CA LEU A 381 -11.33 3.10 -15.11
C LEU A 381 -11.45 2.58 -13.66
N ALA A 382 -12.65 2.67 -13.06
CA ALA A 382 -12.91 2.12 -11.73
C ALA A 382 -12.82 0.59 -11.72
N ASP A 383 -13.36 -0.09 -12.71
CA ASP A 383 -13.25 -1.54 -12.86
C ASP A 383 -11.79 -1.98 -12.98
N ALA A 384 -10.98 -1.24 -13.74
CA ALA A 384 -9.54 -1.48 -13.86
C ALA A 384 -8.77 -1.25 -12.54
N TYR A 385 -9.18 -0.28 -11.72
CA TYR A 385 -8.60 -0.06 -10.40
C TYR A 385 -8.97 -1.17 -9.40
N ASN A 386 -10.23 -1.59 -9.43
CA ASN A 386 -10.78 -2.61 -8.55
C ASN A 386 -10.45 -4.05 -9.00
N ASP A 387 -9.70 -4.20 -10.07
CA ASP A 387 -9.33 -5.48 -10.66
C ASP A 387 -10.56 -6.37 -10.97
N ARG A 388 -11.61 -5.72 -11.49
CA ARG A 388 -12.85 -6.34 -11.90
C ARG A 388 -12.80 -6.72 -13.38
N ASP A 389 -12.98 -8.01 -13.70
CA ASP A 389 -12.94 -8.49 -15.07
C ASP A 389 -14.26 -8.25 -15.84
N GLU A 390 -14.24 -8.53 -17.15
CA GLU A 390 -15.40 -8.40 -18.06
C GLU A 390 -16.59 -9.30 -17.68
N ASN A 391 -16.36 -10.33 -16.87
CA ASN A 391 -17.40 -11.25 -16.38
C ASN A 391 -17.93 -10.84 -14.99
N GLY A 392 -17.52 -9.68 -14.47
CA GLY A 392 -17.93 -9.17 -13.18
C GLY A 392 -17.26 -9.84 -11.98
N ARG A 393 -16.09 -10.49 -12.17
CA ARG A 393 -15.34 -11.11 -11.11
C ARG A 393 -14.27 -10.14 -10.61
N TYR A 394 -14.17 -10.03 -9.29
CA TYR A 394 -13.14 -9.26 -8.62
C TYR A 394 -11.99 -10.18 -8.24
N SER A 395 -10.75 -9.68 -8.30
CA SER A 395 -9.62 -10.36 -7.69
C SER A 395 -9.69 -10.27 -6.16
N SER A 396 -8.81 -10.99 -5.47
CA SER A 396 -8.66 -10.89 -4.01
C SER A 396 -7.74 -9.75 -3.57
N GLN A 397 -7.28 -8.89 -4.47
CA GLN A 397 -6.31 -7.83 -4.17
C GLN A 397 -6.78 -6.91 -3.03
N SER A 398 -7.99 -6.35 -3.13
CA SER A 398 -8.55 -5.47 -2.10
C SER A 398 -8.78 -6.17 -0.76
N HIS A 399 -9.05 -7.48 -0.77
CA HIS A 399 -9.17 -8.30 0.44
C HIS A 399 -7.81 -8.43 1.14
N SER A 400 -6.78 -8.78 0.37
CA SER A 400 -5.39 -8.90 0.86
C SER A 400 -4.84 -7.54 1.29
N GLN A 401 -5.15 -6.48 0.54
CA GLN A 401 -4.76 -5.11 0.88
C GLN A 401 -5.26 -4.72 2.27
N ARG A 402 -6.55 -4.89 2.49
CA ARG A 402 -7.17 -4.57 3.78
C ARG A 402 -6.66 -5.45 4.90
N ALA A 403 -6.45 -6.76 4.63
CA ALA A 403 -5.93 -7.70 5.61
C ALA A 403 -4.52 -7.31 6.10
N ILE A 404 -3.61 -7.01 5.17
CA ILE A 404 -2.24 -6.61 5.48
C ILE A 404 -2.22 -5.26 6.19
N SER A 405 -2.93 -4.25 5.66
CA SER A 405 -3.00 -2.92 6.29
C SER A 405 -3.54 -2.98 7.72
N CYS A 406 -4.58 -3.79 7.96
CA CYS A 406 -5.18 -3.91 9.29
C CYS A 406 -4.41 -4.84 10.24
N ALA A 407 -3.52 -5.71 9.73
CA ALA A 407 -2.55 -6.43 10.54
C ALA A 407 -1.38 -5.50 10.96
N ASP A 408 -0.99 -4.58 10.08
CA ASP A 408 0.11 -3.63 10.32
C ASP A 408 -0.27 -2.40 11.15
N SER A 409 -1.57 -2.17 11.41
CA SER A 409 -2.07 -1.03 12.18
C SER A 409 -2.89 -1.46 13.39
N ALA A 410 -2.58 -0.90 14.55
CA ALA A 410 -3.38 -1.03 15.77
C ALA A 410 -4.53 -0.02 15.83
N ASP A 411 -4.50 1.02 15.00
CA ASP A 411 -5.45 2.12 15.03
C ASP A 411 -6.86 1.66 14.61
N ARG A 412 -7.86 2.12 15.34
CA ARG A 412 -9.28 1.82 15.12
C ARG A 412 -10.09 3.07 15.38
N MET A 413 -10.11 3.95 14.39
CA MET A 413 -10.83 5.22 14.48
C MET A 413 -12.33 5.01 14.56
N SER A 414 -13.01 5.79 15.38
CA SER A 414 -14.47 5.84 15.44
C SER A 414 -15.06 6.80 14.39
N LEU A 415 -16.34 6.62 14.04
CA LEU A 415 -17.05 7.58 13.19
C LEU A 415 -17.05 9.01 13.76
N GLY A 416 -17.02 9.16 15.09
CA GLY A 416 -16.97 10.47 15.74
C GLY A 416 -15.65 11.19 15.45
N GLU A 417 -14.53 10.49 15.62
CA GLU A 417 -13.19 11.01 15.32
C GLU A 417 -13.02 11.33 13.84
N ALA A 418 -13.47 10.45 12.94
CA ALA A 418 -13.43 10.72 11.50
C ALA A 418 -14.24 11.98 11.13
N ARG A 419 -15.42 12.17 11.75
CA ARG A 419 -16.25 13.36 11.54
C ARG A 419 -15.55 14.64 11.98
N GLU A 420 -14.73 14.60 13.02
CA GLU A 420 -13.95 15.76 13.48
C GLU A 420 -12.86 16.15 12.45
N LEU A 421 -12.39 15.22 11.64
CA LEU A 421 -11.38 15.47 10.58
C LEU A 421 -11.98 15.99 9.28
N LEU A 422 -13.29 15.82 9.03
CA LEU A 422 -13.92 16.21 7.76
C LEU A 422 -13.67 17.66 7.33
N PRO A 423 -13.75 18.70 8.20
CA PRO A 423 -13.48 20.07 7.77
C PRO A 423 -12.07 20.26 7.21
N GLU A 424 -11.06 19.69 7.87
CA GLU A 424 -9.68 19.74 7.42
C GLU A 424 -9.49 19.02 6.08
N PHE A 425 -10.01 17.80 5.97
CA PHE A 425 -9.83 16.99 4.77
C PHE A 425 -10.56 17.57 3.55
N ARG A 426 -11.75 18.15 3.74
CA ARG A 426 -12.47 18.90 2.68
C ARG A 426 -11.72 20.14 2.23
N GLU A 427 -10.97 20.81 3.11
CA GLU A 427 -10.10 21.93 2.76
C GLU A 427 -8.87 21.46 1.97
N LEU A 428 -8.28 20.33 2.33
CA LEU A 428 -7.15 19.72 1.61
C LEU A 428 -7.56 19.29 0.19
N SER A 429 -8.74 18.72 0.02
CA SER A 429 -9.27 18.32 -1.28
C SER A 429 -10.78 18.27 -1.30
N PRO A 430 -11.45 19.04 -2.18
CA PRO A 430 -12.91 18.95 -2.38
C PRO A 430 -13.34 17.66 -3.11
N VAL A 431 -12.38 16.90 -3.68
CA VAL A 431 -12.64 15.68 -4.48
C VAL A 431 -12.35 14.41 -3.68
N PHE A 432 -11.27 14.38 -2.91
CA PHE A 432 -10.78 13.16 -2.25
C PHE A 432 -10.88 13.21 -0.71
N GLY A 433 -10.91 14.40 -0.12
CA GLY A 433 -10.73 14.57 1.32
C GLY A 433 -11.81 13.87 2.14
N GLU A 434 -13.07 14.06 1.79
CA GLU A 434 -14.18 13.47 2.54
C GLU A 434 -14.13 11.94 2.56
N PHE A 435 -13.88 11.34 1.42
CA PHE A 435 -13.71 9.89 1.28
C PHE A 435 -12.58 9.36 2.16
N LEU A 436 -11.39 9.98 2.09
CA LEU A 436 -10.22 9.52 2.85
C LEU A 436 -10.39 9.73 4.37
N ALA A 437 -11.13 10.75 4.80
CA ALA A 437 -11.46 10.92 6.20
C ALA A 437 -12.41 9.83 6.73
N TRP A 438 -13.46 9.49 5.98
CA TRP A 438 -14.38 8.41 6.35
C TRP A 438 -13.73 7.04 6.29
N ASP A 439 -12.82 6.83 5.32
CA ASP A 439 -12.09 5.57 5.17
C ASP A 439 -11.27 5.21 6.43
N LEU A 440 -10.71 6.19 7.13
CA LEU A 440 -10.03 6.00 8.43
C LEU A 440 -10.92 5.26 9.46
N ALA A 441 -12.21 5.54 9.49
CA ALA A 441 -13.14 4.85 10.40
C ALA A 441 -13.62 3.50 9.85
N GLY A 442 -13.67 3.34 8.53
CA GLY A 442 -14.19 2.15 7.86
C GLY A 442 -13.15 1.06 7.65
N TRP A 443 -11.92 1.43 7.28
CA TRP A 443 -10.93 0.49 6.74
C TRP A 443 -10.67 -0.72 7.64
N CYS A 444 -10.37 -0.50 8.91
CA CYS A 444 -10.11 -1.57 9.86
C CYS A 444 -11.23 -1.79 10.89
N ALA A 445 -12.44 -1.27 10.63
CA ALA A 445 -13.56 -1.43 11.54
C ALA A 445 -13.96 -2.91 11.72
N GLY A 446 -13.97 -3.38 12.96
CA GLY A 446 -14.32 -4.76 13.29
C GLY A 446 -13.26 -5.80 12.92
N TRP A 447 -12.06 -5.38 12.53
CA TRP A 447 -10.99 -6.32 12.19
C TRP A 447 -10.64 -7.20 13.39
N PRO A 448 -10.58 -8.55 13.23
CA PRO A 448 -10.49 -9.48 14.36
C PRO A 448 -9.10 -9.54 15.00
N VAL A 449 -8.06 -9.18 14.22
CA VAL A 449 -6.67 -9.21 14.68
C VAL A 449 -6.26 -7.81 15.12
N ARG A 450 -5.61 -7.73 16.27
CA ARG A 450 -4.93 -6.52 16.75
C ARG A 450 -3.52 -6.93 17.12
N GLU A 451 -2.58 -6.60 16.29
CA GLU A 451 -1.19 -6.59 16.71
C GLU A 451 -0.86 -5.19 17.24
N ASP A 452 -0.08 -5.13 18.30
CA ASP A 452 0.48 -3.88 18.81
C ASP A 452 1.76 -3.57 17.99
N ALA A 453 1.64 -3.75 16.68
CA ALA A 453 2.69 -3.41 15.73
C ALA A 453 2.75 -1.89 15.69
N GLY A 454 3.70 -1.32 16.42
CA GLY A 454 4.03 0.10 16.34
C GLY A 454 4.34 0.52 14.89
N ARG A 455 4.78 1.77 14.72
CA ARG A 455 5.31 2.20 13.41
C ARG A 455 6.47 1.30 13.02
N PRO A 456 6.61 0.93 11.73
CA PRO A 456 7.69 0.06 11.32
C PRO A 456 9.04 0.74 11.57
N GLU A 457 9.94 0.01 12.23
CA GLU A 457 11.34 0.42 12.28
C GLU A 457 11.96 0.23 10.91
N VAL A 458 12.69 1.24 10.44
CA VAL A 458 13.32 1.24 9.11
C VAL A 458 14.82 1.48 9.14
N SER A 459 15.40 1.81 10.32
CA SER A 459 16.84 2.00 10.44
C SER A 459 17.60 0.74 10.03
N ALA A 460 18.57 0.87 9.14
CA ALA A 460 19.29 -0.25 8.55
C ALA A 460 20.82 -0.04 8.65
N GLU A 461 21.30 0.37 9.82
CA GLU A 461 22.72 0.65 10.04
C GLU A 461 23.60 -0.55 9.66
N GLY A 462 24.62 -0.27 8.84
CA GLY A 462 25.55 -1.29 8.32
C GLY A 462 25.06 -2.08 7.13
N ALA A 463 23.91 -1.75 6.56
CA ALA A 463 23.49 -2.25 5.24
C ALA A 463 24.29 -1.60 4.12
N ASP A 464 24.33 -2.27 2.96
CA ASP A 464 24.80 -1.64 1.71
C ASP A 464 23.85 -0.48 1.31
N PRO A 465 24.30 0.52 0.52
CA PRO A 465 23.47 1.64 0.10
C PRO A 465 22.17 1.20 -0.59
N ILE A 466 21.06 1.81 -0.21
CA ILE A 466 19.70 1.56 -0.70
C ILE A 466 19.22 2.78 -1.47
N LEU A 467 18.79 2.62 -2.73
CA LEU A 467 18.21 3.72 -3.48
C LEU A 467 16.76 3.96 -3.07
N VAL A 468 16.42 5.22 -2.80
CA VAL A 468 15.11 5.67 -2.33
C VAL A 468 14.61 6.74 -3.30
N ILE A 469 13.59 6.41 -4.09
CA ILE A 469 13.14 7.23 -5.22
C ILE A 469 11.80 7.88 -4.91
N GLY A 470 11.75 9.21 -5.00
CA GLY A 470 10.53 10.00 -4.91
C GLY A 470 10.19 10.68 -6.23
N THR A 471 8.91 10.67 -6.60
CA THR A 471 8.37 11.40 -7.75
C THR A 471 7.66 12.66 -7.27
N THR A 472 7.98 13.83 -7.86
CA THR A 472 7.43 15.13 -7.40
C THR A 472 5.92 15.24 -7.54
N GLY A 473 5.34 14.61 -8.56
CA GLY A 473 3.90 14.54 -8.85
C GLY A 473 3.23 13.23 -8.41
N ASP A 474 3.81 12.46 -7.46
CA ASP A 474 3.20 11.20 -7.02
C ASP A 474 1.90 11.45 -6.24
N PRO A 475 0.76 10.87 -6.70
CA PRO A 475 -0.52 11.04 -6.02
C PRO A 475 -0.68 10.19 -4.76
N ALA A 476 -0.12 8.98 -4.72
CA ALA A 476 -0.41 7.99 -3.70
C ALA A 476 0.64 7.97 -2.58
N THR A 477 1.90 8.21 -2.93
CA THR A 477 3.04 8.29 -2.03
C THR A 477 3.80 9.59 -2.27
N PRO A 478 3.33 10.71 -1.72
CA PRO A 478 3.92 12.02 -1.96
C PRO A 478 5.41 12.07 -1.73
N TYR A 479 6.10 12.82 -2.57
CA TYR A 479 7.54 12.97 -2.69
C TYR A 479 8.29 13.07 -1.35
N GLU A 480 7.71 13.78 -0.40
CA GLU A 480 8.29 14.04 0.91
C GLU A 480 8.59 12.76 1.70
N GLY A 481 7.81 11.68 1.45
CA GLY A 481 7.99 10.37 2.07
C GLY A 481 9.33 9.70 1.71
N ALA A 482 9.82 9.92 0.49
CA ALA A 482 11.08 9.33 0.04
C ALA A 482 12.28 9.90 0.82
N LYS A 483 12.28 11.21 1.08
CA LYS A 483 13.34 11.82 1.88
C LYS A 483 13.31 11.33 3.33
N ILE A 484 12.11 11.22 3.93
CA ILE A 484 11.95 10.71 5.29
C ILE A 484 12.44 9.25 5.39
N MET A 485 12.17 8.44 4.37
CA MET A 485 12.64 7.06 4.30
C MET A 485 14.17 7.01 4.18
N ALA A 486 14.77 7.80 3.29
CA ALA A 486 16.22 7.82 3.10
C ALA A 486 16.94 8.23 4.39
N ASP A 487 16.46 9.30 5.05
CA ASP A 487 16.99 9.76 6.34
C ASP A 487 16.79 8.67 7.43
N GLY A 488 15.65 7.98 7.43
CA GLY A 488 15.30 6.93 8.40
C GLY A 488 16.12 5.64 8.27
N LEU A 489 16.58 5.29 7.06
CA LEU A 489 17.46 4.14 6.83
C LEU A 489 18.85 4.31 7.47
N GLY A 490 19.30 5.53 7.66
CA GLY A 490 20.56 5.88 8.31
C GLY A 490 21.60 6.49 7.39
N GLU A 491 22.60 7.15 8.00
CA GLU A 491 23.67 7.85 7.28
C GLU A 491 24.49 6.88 6.42
N GLY A 492 24.60 7.20 5.13
CA GLY A 492 25.34 6.40 4.15
C GLY A 492 24.60 5.13 3.68
N VAL A 493 23.38 4.89 4.17
CA VAL A 493 22.54 3.77 3.74
C VAL A 493 21.46 4.25 2.77
N GLY A 494 20.58 5.18 3.16
CA GLY A 494 19.58 5.74 2.27
C GLY A 494 20.20 6.71 1.27
N VAL A 495 20.03 6.46 -0.03
CA VAL A 495 20.47 7.34 -1.13
C VAL A 495 19.23 7.85 -1.84
N HIS A 496 18.91 9.12 -1.64
CA HIS A 496 17.70 9.73 -2.17
C HIS A 496 17.86 10.14 -3.64
N LEU A 497 16.89 9.75 -4.46
CA LEU A 497 16.78 10.15 -5.87
C LEU A 497 15.45 10.85 -6.10
N THR A 498 15.47 11.88 -6.92
CA THR A 498 14.28 12.63 -7.33
C THR A 498 13.96 12.36 -8.79
N TYR A 499 12.73 11.95 -9.06
CA TYR A 499 12.13 12.08 -10.39
C TYR A 499 11.24 13.31 -10.41
N ASP A 500 11.64 14.32 -11.20
CA ASP A 500 10.84 15.52 -11.43
C ASP A 500 9.86 15.26 -12.57
N GLY A 501 8.69 14.75 -12.20
CA GLY A 501 7.67 14.28 -13.15
C GLY A 501 6.37 13.85 -12.46
N GLU A 502 5.48 13.26 -13.22
CA GLU A 502 4.13 12.88 -12.82
C GLU A 502 3.97 11.36 -12.68
N GLY A 503 3.05 10.97 -11.78
CA GLY A 503 2.62 9.59 -11.63
C GLY A 503 3.31 8.83 -10.51
N HIS A 504 2.85 7.60 -10.30
CA HIS A 504 3.24 6.73 -9.21
C HIS A 504 4.29 5.72 -9.67
N GLY A 505 5.55 5.95 -9.29
CA GLY A 505 6.71 5.14 -9.67
C GLY A 505 7.53 5.72 -10.80
N ALA A 506 8.80 5.95 -10.53
CA ALA A 506 9.75 6.62 -11.41
C ALA A 506 10.43 5.67 -12.42
N TYR A 507 10.84 4.48 -11.97
CA TYR A 507 11.57 3.52 -12.83
C TYR A 507 10.75 3.09 -14.06
N SER A 508 9.45 2.99 -13.91
CA SER A 508 8.52 2.58 -14.97
C SER A 508 7.93 3.76 -15.77
N SER A 509 8.28 5.00 -15.45
CA SER A 509 7.75 6.21 -16.11
C SER A 509 8.16 6.32 -17.58
N GLY A 510 9.25 5.67 -17.97
CA GLY A 510 9.89 5.82 -19.28
C GLY A 510 10.98 6.89 -19.30
N ASN A 511 11.28 7.54 -18.16
CA ASN A 511 12.39 8.48 -18.05
C ASN A 511 13.73 7.76 -18.18
N ALA A 512 14.53 8.16 -19.20
CA ALA A 512 15.80 7.50 -19.52
C ALA A 512 16.85 7.67 -18.40
N CYS A 513 16.95 8.87 -17.83
CA CYS A 513 17.91 9.17 -16.75
C CYS A 513 17.64 8.28 -15.53
N MET A 514 16.37 8.18 -15.10
CA MET A 514 15.99 7.36 -13.95
C MET A 514 16.26 5.87 -14.22
N LYS A 515 15.87 5.39 -15.40
CA LYS A 515 16.10 3.99 -15.78
C LYS A 515 17.60 3.67 -15.84
N GLU A 516 18.41 4.49 -16.49
CA GLU A 516 19.85 4.29 -16.59
C GLU A 516 20.55 4.31 -15.23
N THR A 517 20.14 5.22 -14.33
CA THR A 517 20.69 5.31 -12.97
C THR A 517 20.40 4.05 -12.16
N VAL A 518 19.15 3.56 -12.19
CA VAL A 518 18.74 2.35 -11.45
C VAL A 518 19.36 1.10 -12.06
N ASP A 519 19.42 1.01 -13.40
CA ASP A 519 20.04 -0.11 -14.08
C ASP A 519 21.55 -0.19 -13.80
N ALA A 520 22.29 0.93 -13.81
CA ALA A 520 23.71 0.97 -13.45
C ALA A 520 23.94 0.52 -12.00
N TYR A 521 23.06 0.94 -11.07
CA TYR A 521 23.12 0.46 -9.70
C TYR A 521 22.90 -1.07 -9.63
N PHE A 522 21.87 -1.60 -10.29
CA PHE A 522 21.61 -3.04 -10.27
C PHE A 522 22.64 -3.87 -11.04
N LEU A 523 23.15 -3.40 -12.16
CA LEU A 523 24.03 -4.20 -13.03
C LEU A 523 25.51 -4.06 -12.65
N ASP A 524 25.94 -2.86 -12.32
CA ASP A 524 27.35 -2.52 -12.12
C ASP A 524 27.70 -2.19 -10.66
N GLY A 525 26.69 -1.93 -9.83
CA GLY A 525 26.86 -1.52 -8.43
C GLY A 525 27.24 -0.05 -8.29
N GLU A 526 26.95 0.75 -9.30
CA GLU A 526 27.21 2.18 -9.27
C GLU A 526 26.19 2.89 -8.40
N VAL A 527 26.62 3.39 -7.24
CA VAL A 527 25.78 4.16 -6.33
C VAL A 527 25.78 5.61 -6.79
N PRO A 528 24.62 6.19 -7.17
CA PRO A 528 24.54 7.59 -7.57
C PRO A 528 24.81 8.53 -6.38
N GLU A 529 25.08 9.79 -6.67
CA GLU A 529 25.19 10.82 -5.64
C GLU A 529 23.82 11.04 -4.97
N ASP A 530 23.81 11.17 -3.63
CA ASP A 530 22.61 11.51 -2.88
C ASP A 530 22.02 12.84 -3.35
N GLY A 531 20.70 12.90 -3.54
CA GLY A 531 20.02 14.08 -4.10
C GLY A 531 20.05 14.17 -5.62
N THR A 532 20.53 13.16 -6.34
CA THR A 532 20.48 13.11 -7.81
C THR A 532 19.04 13.29 -8.30
N THR A 533 18.86 14.18 -9.29
CA THR A 533 17.56 14.51 -9.90
C THR A 533 17.54 14.13 -11.38
N CYS A 534 16.48 13.44 -11.79
CA CYS A 534 16.13 13.14 -13.18
C CYS A 534 14.83 13.86 -13.56
N SER A 535 14.79 14.55 -14.72
CA SER A 535 13.62 15.28 -15.24
C SER A 535 13.32 14.92 -16.70
#